data_d8bf5d862dbd39c9bdcf5735d9d66175
#
_entry.id   d8bf5d862dbd39c9bdcf5735d9d66175
#
_cell.length_a   1.000
_cell.length_b   1.000
_cell.length_c   1.000
_cell.angle_alpha   90.00
_cell.angle_beta   90.00
_cell.angle_gamma   90.00
#
_symmetry.space_group_name_H-M   'P 1'
#
loop_
_entity.id
_entity.type
_entity.pdbx_description
1 polymer ?
#
loop_
_entity_poly.entity_id
_entity_poly.type
_entity_poly.pdbx_seq_one_letter_code
_entity_poly.pdbx_strand_id
1 'polypeptide(L)'
;MVVIRLSRAGAKKRPFYHICVSDRRNKRDGRFIERIGFYNPIAKDTEEKIRFDTERYEHWVSVGAKPSDTVMMLLKRSKMSDEDIQKIEENKLAQKQKRKEKEILEKQEAAAAEETAEDAPVEEAPAEAEAPAEEASSEETESEEKKDN
;
A
#
# COMPACT_ATOMS: atom_id res chain seq x y z
N MET A 1 20.94 -2.19 -17.86
CA MET A 1 20.51 -0.86 -17.37
C MET A 1 20.80 -0.79 -15.88
N VAL A 2 21.59 0.19 -15.47
CA VAL A 2 21.99 0.39 -14.07
C VAL A 2 20.95 1.22 -13.34
N VAL A 3 20.61 0.82 -12.11
CA VAL A 3 19.65 1.49 -11.25
C VAL A 3 20.24 1.69 -9.85
N ILE A 4 19.87 2.81 -9.22
CA ILE A 4 20.21 3.10 -7.83
C ILE A 4 18.97 2.81 -6.99
N ARG A 5 19.08 1.85 -6.08
CA ARG A 5 17.94 1.36 -5.31
C ARG A 5 18.31 0.95 -3.90
N LEU A 6 17.30 0.73 -3.07
CA LEU A 6 17.45 0.20 -1.73
C LEU A 6 17.54 -1.34 -1.76
N SER A 7 18.55 -1.88 -1.13
CA SER A 7 18.66 -3.30 -0.77
C SER A 7 18.38 -3.45 0.71
N ARG A 8 17.51 -4.42 1.08
CA ARG A 8 17.18 -4.65 2.47
C ARG A 8 18.21 -5.55 3.14
N ALA A 9 18.65 -5.14 4.30
CA ALA A 9 19.48 -5.91 5.24
C ALA A 9 18.83 -5.90 6.62
N GLY A 10 19.51 -6.47 7.62
CA GLY A 10 19.03 -6.52 9.00
C GLY A 10 18.04 -7.63 9.29
N ALA A 11 17.58 -7.71 10.56
CA ALA A 11 16.70 -8.77 11.05
C ALA A 11 15.23 -8.53 10.70
N LYS A 12 14.36 -9.54 10.95
CA LYS A 12 12.93 -9.54 10.58
C LYS A 12 12.16 -8.31 11.10
N LYS A 13 12.40 -7.86 12.33
CA LYS A 13 11.74 -6.69 12.95
C LYS A 13 12.64 -5.44 13.03
N ARG A 14 13.88 -5.51 12.55
CA ARG A 14 14.84 -4.40 12.54
C ARG A 14 15.39 -4.21 11.12
N PRO A 15 14.60 -3.59 10.22
CA PRO A 15 15.03 -3.35 8.86
C PRO A 15 16.16 -2.32 8.82
N PHE A 16 17.13 -2.58 7.96
CA PHE A 16 18.22 -1.69 7.61
C PHE A 16 18.36 -1.73 6.08
N TYR A 17 18.61 -0.61 5.46
CA TYR A 17 18.67 -0.52 4.01
C TYR A 17 20.02 0.02 3.54
N HIS A 18 20.61 -0.67 2.58
CA HIS A 18 21.75 -0.16 1.84
C HIS A 18 21.27 0.54 0.57
N ILE A 19 21.87 1.70 0.26
CA ILE A 19 21.68 2.39 -1.01
C ILE A 19 22.74 1.85 -1.95
N CYS A 20 22.31 1.10 -2.97
CA CYS A 20 23.19 0.36 -3.85
C CYS A 20 22.92 0.67 -5.31
N VAL A 21 24.00 0.64 -6.08
CA VAL A 21 23.98 0.63 -7.54
C VAL A 21 23.98 -0.82 -8.01
N SER A 22 23.01 -1.20 -8.82
CA SER A 22 22.90 -2.55 -9.32
C SER A 22 22.28 -2.60 -10.72
N ASP A 23 22.46 -3.73 -11.42
CA ASP A 23 21.70 -3.96 -12.63
C ASP A 23 20.21 -4.19 -12.30
N ARG A 24 19.32 -3.65 -13.14
CA ARG A 24 17.87 -3.80 -13.00
C ARG A 24 17.40 -5.26 -12.97
N ARG A 25 18.14 -6.16 -13.66
CA ARG A 25 17.81 -7.59 -13.74
C ARG A 25 18.07 -8.33 -12.43
N ASN A 26 18.97 -7.80 -11.58
CA ASN A 26 19.33 -8.45 -10.32
C ASN A 26 18.18 -8.38 -9.31
N LYS A 27 18.06 -9.40 -8.46
CA LYS A 27 17.14 -9.39 -7.31
C LYS A 27 17.46 -8.20 -6.39
N ARG A 28 16.45 -7.70 -5.66
CA ARG A 28 16.57 -6.53 -4.77
C ARG A 28 17.76 -6.65 -3.80
N ASP A 29 17.91 -7.80 -3.14
CA ASP A 29 18.93 -8.06 -2.12
C ASP A 29 20.09 -8.92 -2.67
N GLY A 30 20.22 -9.00 -3.99
CA GLY A 30 21.23 -9.74 -4.67
C GLY A 30 22.52 -8.94 -4.91
N ARG A 31 23.31 -9.41 -5.88
CA ARG A 31 24.58 -8.79 -6.27
C ARG A 31 24.36 -7.32 -6.67
N PHE A 32 25.20 -6.45 -6.16
CA PHE A 32 25.26 -5.03 -6.51
C PHE A 32 26.67 -4.67 -7.00
N ILE A 33 26.81 -3.54 -7.68
CA ILE A 33 28.06 -3.02 -8.22
C ILE A 33 28.78 -2.24 -7.12
N GLU A 34 28.08 -1.28 -6.51
CA GLU A 34 28.64 -0.41 -5.48
C GLU A 34 27.58 -0.05 -4.44
N ARG A 35 28.02 0.21 -3.21
CA ARG A 35 27.18 0.74 -2.12
C ARG A 35 27.54 2.20 -1.89
N ILE A 36 26.57 3.08 -2.11
CA ILE A 36 26.73 4.54 -1.99
C ILE A 36 26.40 5.02 -0.56
N GLY A 37 25.57 4.28 0.17
CA GLY A 37 25.19 4.70 1.51
C GLY A 37 24.26 3.72 2.21
N PHE A 38 23.63 4.19 3.29
CA PHE A 38 22.66 3.40 4.03
C PHE A 38 21.50 4.28 4.56
N TYR A 39 20.41 3.62 4.88
CA TYR A 39 19.26 4.20 5.54
C TYR A 39 18.80 3.30 6.69
N ASN A 40 18.77 3.83 7.90
CA ASN A 40 18.28 3.16 9.10
C ASN A 40 16.97 3.81 9.57
N PRO A 41 15.80 3.22 9.31
CA PRO A 41 14.52 3.79 9.71
C PRO A 41 14.27 3.77 11.23
N ILE A 42 15.00 2.92 11.97
CA ILE A 42 14.81 2.68 13.41
C ILE A 42 15.96 3.34 14.22
N ALA A 43 16.78 4.15 13.57
CA ALA A 43 17.87 4.85 14.25
C ALA A 43 17.32 5.71 15.38
N LYS A 44 17.97 5.66 16.55
CA LYS A 44 17.73 6.59 17.66
C LYS A 44 18.29 7.97 17.27
N ASP A 45 17.90 9.00 18.01
CA ASP A 45 18.32 10.37 17.74
C ASP A 45 19.84 10.59 17.78
N THR A 46 20.56 9.72 18.50
CA THR A 46 22.02 9.71 18.56
C THR A 46 22.71 8.99 17.39
N GLU A 47 21.96 8.27 16.57
CA GLU A 47 22.48 7.48 15.45
C GLU A 47 22.16 8.16 14.11
N GLU A 48 23.07 8.04 13.15
CA GLU A 48 22.81 8.52 11.79
C GLU A 48 21.65 7.75 11.13
N LYS A 49 20.57 8.44 10.84
CA LYS A 49 19.41 7.86 10.12
C LYS A 49 19.72 7.61 8.65
N ILE A 50 20.47 8.53 8.01
CA ILE A 50 20.78 8.48 6.59
C ILE A 50 22.24 8.88 6.41
N ARG A 51 23.01 8.01 5.76
CA ARG A 51 24.33 8.34 5.25
C ARG A 51 24.31 8.19 3.73
N PHE A 52 24.68 9.23 3.04
CA PHE A 52 24.58 9.31 1.60
C PHE A 52 25.83 9.95 1.01
N ASP A 53 26.53 9.21 0.16
CA ASP A 53 27.68 9.74 -0.59
C ASP A 53 27.17 10.42 -1.87
N THR A 54 27.15 11.74 -1.84
CA THR A 54 26.61 12.57 -2.92
C THR A 54 27.51 12.53 -4.16
N GLU A 55 28.83 12.49 -3.98
CA GLU A 55 29.79 12.48 -5.10
C GLU A 55 29.66 11.19 -5.93
N ARG A 56 29.59 10.06 -5.24
CA ARG A 56 29.38 8.77 -5.91
C ARG A 56 28.02 8.68 -6.58
N TYR A 57 27.00 9.22 -5.98
CA TYR A 57 25.66 9.29 -6.58
C TYR A 57 25.66 10.09 -7.87
N GLU A 58 26.23 11.31 -7.88
CA GLU A 58 26.31 12.18 -9.05
C GLU A 58 27.11 11.53 -10.18
N HIS A 59 28.23 10.87 -9.85
CA HIS A 59 28.99 10.10 -10.81
C HIS A 59 28.12 9.01 -11.49
N TRP A 60 27.37 8.22 -10.73
CA TRP A 60 26.53 7.18 -11.32
C TRP A 60 25.36 7.73 -12.14
N VAL A 61 24.80 8.84 -11.72
CA VAL A 61 23.75 9.52 -12.51
C VAL A 61 24.32 10.05 -13.82
N SER A 62 25.52 10.63 -13.83
CA SER A 62 26.20 11.09 -15.05
C SER A 62 26.51 9.95 -16.02
N VAL A 63 26.83 8.78 -15.53
CA VAL A 63 27.03 7.55 -16.33
C VAL A 63 25.69 6.97 -16.84
N GLY A 64 24.54 7.51 -16.40
CA GLY A 64 23.22 7.10 -16.86
C GLY A 64 22.49 6.09 -15.96
N ALA A 65 22.88 5.95 -14.70
CA ALA A 65 22.13 5.16 -13.74
C ALA A 65 20.83 5.87 -13.36
N LYS A 66 19.72 5.15 -13.32
CA LYS A 66 18.40 5.70 -12.92
C LYS A 66 18.14 5.49 -11.42
N PRO A 67 18.01 6.55 -10.63
CA PRO A 67 17.63 6.43 -9.22
C PRO A 67 16.14 6.07 -9.10
N SER A 68 15.81 5.27 -8.09
CA SER A 68 14.42 5.03 -7.70
C SER A 68 13.85 6.22 -6.93
N ASP A 69 12.51 6.38 -6.94
CA ASP A 69 11.82 7.49 -6.27
C ASP A 69 12.15 7.56 -4.77
N THR A 70 12.25 6.39 -4.12
CA THR A 70 12.65 6.32 -2.71
C THR A 70 14.06 6.84 -2.47
N VAL A 71 15.02 6.57 -3.35
CA VAL A 71 16.39 7.11 -3.23
C VAL A 71 16.39 8.61 -3.43
N MET A 72 15.63 9.14 -4.38
CA MET A 72 15.50 10.58 -4.59
C MET A 72 14.89 11.28 -3.35
N MET A 73 13.89 10.68 -2.72
CA MET A 73 13.32 11.20 -1.47
C MET A 73 14.33 11.19 -0.32
N LEU A 74 15.12 10.13 -0.19
CA LEU A 74 16.17 10.03 0.83
C LEU A 74 17.28 11.06 0.59
N LEU A 75 17.67 11.29 -0.65
CA LEU A 75 18.64 12.31 -1.01
C LEU A 75 18.15 13.72 -0.65
N LYS A 76 16.87 14.02 -0.93
CA LYS A 76 16.28 15.29 -0.50
C LYS A 76 16.31 15.42 1.02
N ARG A 77 15.90 14.35 1.73
CA ARG A 77 15.88 14.32 3.20
C ARG A 77 17.28 14.48 3.81
N SER A 78 18.32 13.91 3.23
CA SER A 78 19.70 14.06 3.71
C SER A 78 20.26 15.48 3.56
N LYS A 79 19.70 16.27 2.63
CA LYS A 79 20.05 17.68 2.41
C LYS A 79 19.20 18.67 3.22
N MET A 80 18.14 18.20 3.87
CA MET A 80 17.24 19.03 4.68
C MET A 80 17.75 19.14 6.13
N SER A 81 17.45 20.25 6.78
CA SER A 81 17.71 20.39 8.21
C SER A 81 16.79 19.51 9.05
N ASP A 82 17.20 19.17 10.26
CA ASP A 82 16.39 18.36 11.19
C ASP A 82 15.05 19.03 11.52
N GLU A 83 15.00 20.35 11.58
CA GLU A 83 13.77 21.14 11.79
C GLU A 83 12.77 20.99 10.65
N ASP A 84 13.25 20.99 9.42
CA ASP A 84 12.39 20.82 8.24
C ASP A 84 11.86 19.38 8.14
N ILE A 85 12.66 18.41 8.56
CA ILE A 85 12.26 17.02 8.64
C ILE A 85 11.12 16.84 9.66
N GLN A 86 11.23 17.45 10.85
CA GLN A 86 10.21 17.42 11.88
C GLN A 86 8.89 18.03 11.39
N LYS A 87 8.93 19.20 10.77
CA LYS A 87 7.74 19.86 10.17
C LYS A 87 7.04 18.98 9.14
N ILE A 88 7.81 18.26 8.30
CA ILE A 88 7.25 17.35 7.31
C ILE A 88 6.58 16.14 7.99
N GLU A 89 7.18 15.62 9.05
CA GLU A 89 6.62 14.50 9.81
C GLU A 89 5.33 14.89 10.55
N GLU A 90 5.30 16.05 11.18
CA GLU A 90 4.11 16.63 11.82
C GLU A 90 2.96 16.84 10.82
N ASN A 91 3.28 17.44 9.66
CA ASN A 91 2.29 17.63 8.60
C ASN A 91 1.73 16.30 8.08
N LYS A 92 2.56 15.27 7.95
CA LYS A 92 2.10 13.91 7.55
C LYS A 92 1.22 13.28 8.61
N LEU A 93 1.55 13.44 9.89
CA LEU A 93 0.73 12.94 10.99
C LEU A 93 -0.63 13.65 11.02
N ALA A 94 -0.65 14.97 10.89
CA ALA A 94 -1.87 15.77 10.83
C ALA A 94 -2.76 15.37 9.63
N GLN A 95 -2.17 15.18 8.45
CA GLN A 95 -2.89 14.71 7.28
C GLN A 95 -3.47 13.29 7.48
N LYS A 96 -2.70 12.39 8.11
CA LYS A 96 -3.16 11.04 8.40
C LYS A 96 -4.31 11.03 9.40
N GLN A 97 -4.28 11.91 10.39
CA GLN A 97 -5.38 12.06 11.36
C GLN A 97 -6.63 12.58 10.66
N LYS A 98 -6.54 13.65 9.89
CA LYS A 98 -7.66 14.21 9.11
C LYS A 98 -8.29 13.18 8.16
N ARG A 99 -7.47 12.33 7.52
CA ARG A 99 -7.99 11.26 6.66
C ARG A 99 -8.75 10.20 7.45
N LYS A 100 -8.24 9.83 8.63
CA LYS A 100 -8.94 8.87 9.52
C LYS A 100 -10.25 9.44 10.06
N GLU A 101 -10.25 10.71 10.49
CA GLU A 101 -11.43 11.39 10.96
C GLU A 101 -12.52 11.47 9.88
N LYS A 102 -12.11 11.80 8.65
CA LYS A 102 -13.01 11.81 7.49
C LYS A 102 -13.58 10.41 7.19
N GLU A 103 -12.74 9.38 7.24
CA GLU A 103 -13.18 7.99 7.01
C GLU A 103 -14.15 7.50 8.11
N ILE A 104 -13.94 7.92 9.36
CA ILE A 104 -14.83 7.60 10.48
C ILE A 104 -16.17 8.32 10.30
N LEU A 105 -16.14 9.60 9.94
CA LEU A 105 -17.33 10.41 9.70
C LEU A 105 -18.17 9.83 8.54
N GLU A 106 -17.52 9.50 7.44
CA GLU A 106 -18.17 8.91 6.27
C GLU A 106 -18.82 7.54 6.59
N LYS A 107 -18.16 6.73 7.45
CA LYS A 107 -18.74 5.47 7.93
C LYS A 107 -19.91 5.68 8.88
N GLN A 108 -19.88 6.73 9.71
CA GLN A 108 -21.00 7.07 10.58
C GLN A 108 -22.20 7.59 9.80
N GLU A 109 -21.97 8.43 8.79
CA GLU A 109 -23.04 8.91 7.90
C GLU A 109 -23.65 7.77 7.08
N ALA A 110 -22.83 6.83 6.59
CA ALA A 110 -23.32 5.65 5.88
C ALA A 110 -24.16 4.74 6.79
N ALA A 111 -23.73 4.51 8.03
CA ALA A 111 -24.47 3.71 9.01
C ALA A 111 -25.79 4.39 9.43
N ALA A 112 -25.79 5.70 9.59
CA ALA A 112 -27.01 6.46 9.90
C ALA A 112 -28.00 6.47 8.73
N ALA A 113 -27.51 6.43 7.49
CA ALA A 113 -28.36 6.32 6.30
C ALA A 113 -29.01 4.94 6.15
N GLU A 114 -28.31 3.87 6.56
CA GLU A 114 -28.86 2.51 6.59
C GLU A 114 -29.96 2.36 7.67
N GLU A 115 -29.73 2.95 8.86
CA GLU A 115 -30.73 2.88 9.97
C GLU A 115 -32.02 3.64 9.67
N THR A 116 -31.95 4.69 8.85
CA THR A 116 -33.16 5.43 8.40
C THR A 116 -33.92 4.77 7.26
N ALA A 117 -33.32 3.78 6.58
CA ALA A 117 -33.94 3.01 5.50
C ALA A 117 -34.76 1.80 6.02
N GLU A 118 -34.51 1.36 7.27
CA GLU A 118 -35.17 0.18 7.85
C GLU A 118 -36.45 0.53 8.66
N ASP A 119 -36.71 1.83 8.92
CA ASP A 119 -37.90 2.30 9.65
C ASP A 119 -38.93 2.99 8.71
N ALA A 120 -39.26 2.32 7.59
CA ALA A 120 -40.44 2.69 6.79
C ALA A 120 -41.57 1.71 7.11
N PRO A 121 -42.74 2.18 7.64
CA PRO A 121 -43.81 1.29 8.02
C PRO A 121 -44.46 0.64 6.79
N VAL A 122 -44.54 -0.68 6.84
CA VAL A 122 -45.35 -1.49 5.93
C VAL A 122 -46.80 -1.17 6.17
N GLU A 123 -47.40 -0.36 5.30
CA GLU A 123 -48.81 -0.12 5.25
C GLU A 123 -49.48 -1.33 4.57
N GLU A 124 -50.24 -2.03 5.40
CA GLU A 124 -51.16 -3.12 5.10
C GLU A 124 -52.27 -2.64 4.16
N ALA A 125 -52.49 -3.33 3.05
CA ALA A 125 -53.77 -3.24 2.33
C ALA A 125 -54.23 -4.64 1.93
N PRO A 126 -55.54 -4.93 2.12
CA PRO A 126 -56.05 -6.28 2.26
C PRO A 126 -56.57 -6.95 0.98
N ALA A 127 -56.55 -8.26 1.08
CA ALA A 127 -57.25 -9.33 0.39
C ALA A 127 -58.36 -8.99 -0.66
N GLU A 128 -58.36 -9.74 -1.74
CA GLU A 128 -59.46 -10.64 -2.15
C GLU A 128 -59.08 -11.49 -3.36
N ALA A 129 -59.11 -12.78 -3.15
CA ALA A 129 -59.89 -13.86 -3.77
C ALA A 129 -59.66 -14.11 -5.30
N GLU A 130 -59.19 -15.21 -5.70
CA GLU A 130 -59.83 -16.44 -6.12
C GLU A 130 -58.85 -17.35 -6.88
N ALA A 131 -58.83 -18.60 -6.49
CA ALA A 131 -58.32 -19.73 -7.22
C ALA A 131 -59.36 -20.15 -8.29
N PRO A 132 -59.18 -21.15 -9.15
CA PRO A 132 -58.28 -22.30 -9.05
C PRO A 132 -57.78 -22.91 -10.41
N ALA A 133 -57.04 -24.01 -10.25
CA ALA A 133 -56.91 -25.20 -11.16
C ALA A 133 -56.02 -25.01 -12.42
N GLU A 134 -55.29 -25.89 -12.86
CA GLU A 134 -55.08 -27.31 -12.87
C GLU A 134 -53.78 -27.67 -13.64
N GLU A 135 -53.16 -28.66 -13.17
CA GLU A 135 -52.56 -29.83 -13.81
C GLU A 135 -51.33 -29.71 -14.69
N ALA A 136 -50.40 -30.44 -14.23
CA ALA A 136 -49.86 -31.70 -14.72
C ALA A 136 -48.51 -31.62 -15.47
N SER A 137 -47.67 -32.35 -14.90
CA SER A 137 -46.92 -33.52 -15.33
C SER A 137 -45.52 -33.29 -15.92
N SER A 138 -44.69 -34.01 -15.22
CA SER A 138 -43.75 -35.08 -15.69
C SER A 138 -42.53 -34.60 -16.46
N GLU A 139 -41.52 -35.09 -16.08
CA GLU A 139 -40.61 -36.23 -16.05
C GLU A 139 -39.20 -35.78 -16.37
N GLU A 140 -38.31 -36.09 -15.45
CA GLU A 140 -37.25 -37.12 -15.55
C GLU A 140 -36.29 -36.93 -16.74
N THR A 141 -35.05 -36.90 -16.49
CA THR A 141 -34.00 -37.92 -16.44
C THR A 141 -32.65 -37.22 -16.41
N GLU A 142 -31.84 -37.45 -15.43
CA GLU A 142 -30.78 -38.47 -15.32
C GLU A 142 -29.61 -38.38 -16.31
N SER A 143 -28.50 -38.44 -15.70
CA SER A 143 -27.25 -39.16 -15.96
C SER A 143 -26.05 -38.28 -16.37
N GLU A 144 -25.10 -38.32 -15.50
CA GLU A 144 -23.88 -39.17 -15.44
C GLU A 144 -22.75 -38.76 -16.42
N GLU A 145 -21.71 -38.45 -15.81
CA GLU A 145 -20.41 -39.15 -15.70
C GLU A 145 -19.31 -38.81 -16.68
N LYS A 146 -18.17 -38.77 -16.06
CA LYS A 146 -16.80 -39.12 -16.49
C LYS A 146 -15.93 -38.01 -17.03
N LYS A 147 -14.89 -37.69 -16.30
CA LYS A 147 -13.55 -38.34 -16.14
C LYS A 147 -12.56 -37.97 -17.24
N ASP A 148 -11.41 -37.61 -16.70
CA ASP A 148 -10.03 -37.82 -17.20
C ASP A 148 -9.51 -37.02 -18.39
N ASN A 149 -8.56 -36.15 -18.17
CA ASN A 149 -7.14 -36.41 -18.33
C ASN A 149 -6.32 -35.24 -17.82
#